data_89a81785d6b88e4143591dce63e2847b
#
_entry.id   89a81785d6b88e4143591dce63e2847b
#
_cell.length_a   1.000
_cell.length_b   1.000
_cell.length_c   1.000
_cell.angle_alpha   90.00
_cell.angle_beta   90.00
_cell.angle_gamma   90.00
#
_symmetry.space_group_name_H-M   'P 1'
#
loop_
_entity.id
_entity.type
_entity.pdbx_description
1 polymer ?
#
loop_
_entity_poly.entity_id
_entity_poly.type
_entity_poly.pdbx_seq_one_letter_code
_entity_poly.pdbx_strand_id
1 'polypeptide(L)'
;MSAARSARRRDHVYQAVTLTLAVGLLPVAFVVARGRAKHVACQWALATRFPAEDLTGLTPATRAAFEAARAQALWRDGELIGLTSGHRTAEEQARLFAEAVRCAGSPEAARLRVLPPHESRHVAGTALDVRPAEGARWLETYGARHHLHRVYDNEWWHFEYRPGRRPERLPHPGASTPPTVVPARPSRLVRLTDRR
;
A
#
# COMPACT_ATOMS: atom_id res chain seq x y z
N MET A 1 11.19 20.69 21.01
CA MET A 1 11.79 19.36 21.26
C MET A 1 10.95 18.44 22.17
N SER A 2 10.09 18.94 23.05
CA SER A 2 9.25 18.15 23.97
C SER A 2 8.17 17.32 23.28
N ALA A 3 7.40 17.89 22.33
CA ALA A 3 6.28 17.21 21.66
C ALA A 3 6.70 15.97 20.85
N ALA A 4 7.83 16.03 20.15
CA ALA A 4 8.34 14.90 19.36
C ALA A 4 8.81 13.73 20.25
N ARG A 5 9.37 14.02 21.44
CA ARG A 5 9.72 12.98 22.43
C ARG A 5 8.48 12.32 23.04
N SER A 6 7.44 13.11 23.31
CA SER A 6 6.16 12.60 23.83
C SER A 6 5.45 11.70 22.79
N ALA A 7 5.44 12.10 21.52
CA ALA A 7 4.89 11.28 20.44
C ALA A 7 5.60 9.92 20.31
N ARG A 8 6.93 9.91 20.26
CA ARG A 8 7.72 8.65 20.20
C ARG A 8 7.47 7.73 21.39
N ARG A 9 7.36 8.29 22.62
CA ARG A 9 7.05 7.47 23.81
C ARG A 9 5.68 6.81 23.72
N ARG A 10 4.67 7.52 23.23
CA ARG A 10 3.32 6.95 23.02
C ARG A 10 3.36 5.83 21.99
N ASP A 11 4.10 6.00 20.91
CA ASP A 11 4.20 5.00 19.85
C ASP A 11 4.84 3.71 20.38
N HIS A 12 5.93 3.80 21.16
CA HIS A 12 6.54 2.63 21.81
C HIS A 12 5.60 1.95 22.82
N VAL A 13 4.79 2.70 23.56
CA VAL A 13 3.78 2.11 24.45
C VAL A 13 2.73 1.35 23.64
N TYR A 14 2.22 1.93 22.58
CA TYR A 14 1.26 1.24 21.71
C TYR A 14 1.85 -0.01 21.05
N GLN A 15 3.10 0.04 20.60
CA GLN A 15 3.83 -1.11 20.07
C GLN A 15 3.91 -2.23 21.11
N ALA A 16 4.39 -1.91 22.32
CA ALA A 16 4.52 -2.88 23.41
C ALA A 16 3.17 -3.48 23.81
N VAL A 17 2.13 -2.66 23.99
CA VAL A 17 0.77 -3.12 24.35
C VAL A 17 0.20 -4.02 23.27
N THR A 18 0.31 -3.63 22.00
CA THR A 18 -0.23 -4.42 20.88
C THR A 18 0.50 -5.76 20.74
N LEU A 19 1.83 -5.76 20.90
CA LEU A 19 2.62 -6.99 20.88
C LEU A 19 2.26 -7.92 22.05
N THR A 20 2.14 -7.37 23.27
CA THR A 20 1.73 -8.13 24.45
C THR A 20 0.34 -8.74 24.26
N LEU A 21 -0.61 -7.97 23.70
CA LEU A 21 -1.93 -8.49 23.39
C LEU A 21 -1.86 -9.61 22.33
N ALA A 22 -1.08 -9.44 21.28
CA ALA A 22 -0.90 -10.48 20.26
C ALA A 22 -0.31 -11.77 20.86
N VAL A 23 0.67 -11.65 21.75
CA VAL A 23 1.24 -12.81 22.47
C VAL A 23 0.19 -13.48 23.36
N GLY A 24 -0.58 -12.70 24.13
CA GLY A 24 -1.65 -13.22 25.00
C GLY A 24 -2.78 -13.93 24.23
N LEU A 25 -3.02 -13.53 22.98
CA LEU A 25 -4.02 -14.15 22.09
C LEU A 25 -3.53 -15.44 21.40
N LEU A 26 -2.23 -15.75 21.44
CA LEU A 26 -1.67 -16.93 20.75
C LEU A 26 -2.33 -18.26 21.13
N PRO A 27 -2.62 -18.57 22.42
CA PRO A 27 -3.26 -19.86 22.76
C PRO A 27 -4.63 -20.02 22.10
N VAL A 28 -5.45 -18.96 22.11
CA VAL A 28 -6.78 -18.97 21.48
C VAL A 28 -6.64 -19.07 19.96
N ALA A 29 -5.76 -18.27 19.37
CA ALA A 29 -5.48 -18.32 17.93
C ALA A 29 -4.95 -19.68 17.49
N PHE A 30 -4.18 -20.39 18.34
CA PHE A 30 -3.70 -21.73 18.05
C PHE A 30 -4.83 -22.77 18.01
N VAL A 31 -5.82 -22.65 18.88
CA VAL A 31 -7.01 -23.51 18.84
C VAL A 31 -7.84 -23.28 17.59
N VAL A 32 -8.04 -22.00 17.22
CA VAL A 32 -8.88 -21.60 16.08
C VAL A 32 -8.19 -21.85 14.73
N ALA A 33 -6.90 -21.60 14.64
CA ALA A 33 -6.15 -21.62 13.37
C ALA A 33 -4.72 -22.13 13.56
N ARG A 34 -4.57 -23.40 13.91
CA ARG A 34 -3.32 -24.06 14.33
C ARG A 34 -2.08 -23.66 13.50
N GLY A 35 -2.15 -23.75 12.18
CA GLY A 35 -1.02 -23.40 11.28
C GLY A 35 -0.83 -21.90 11.03
N ARG A 36 -1.75 -21.04 11.52
CA ARG A 36 -1.76 -19.58 11.28
C ARG A 36 -1.92 -18.77 12.57
N ALA A 37 -1.68 -19.36 13.74
CA ALA A 37 -1.92 -18.75 15.03
C ALA A 37 -1.27 -17.35 15.17
N LYS A 38 0.00 -17.21 14.82
CA LYS A 38 0.70 -15.90 14.84
C LYS A 38 0.02 -14.86 13.95
N HIS A 39 -0.40 -15.25 12.76
CA HIS A 39 -1.10 -14.36 11.85
C HIS A 39 -2.44 -13.90 12.45
N VAL A 40 -3.26 -14.84 12.91
CA VAL A 40 -4.59 -14.55 13.49
C VAL A 40 -4.48 -13.69 14.74
N ALA A 41 -3.58 -14.03 15.67
CA ALA A 41 -3.36 -13.26 16.89
C ALA A 41 -2.92 -11.82 16.58
N CYS A 42 -2.04 -11.65 15.59
CA CYS A 42 -1.63 -10.34 15.10
C CYS A 42 -2.82 -9.53 14.55
N GLN A 43 -3.65 -10.12 13.67
CA GLN A 43 -4.81 -9.42 13.10
C GLN A 43 -5.79 -8.99 14.19
N TRP A 44 -6.07 -9.82 15.19
CA TRP A 44 -6.95 -9.48 16.32
C TRP A 44 -6.38 -8.33 17.17
N ALA A 45 -5.07 -8.38 17.49
CA ALA A 45 -4.42 -7.31 18.24
C ALA A 45 -4.42 -5.98 17.47
N LEU A 46 -4.15 -6.02 16.16
CA LEU A 46 -4.18 -4.83 15.30
C LEU A 46 -5.60 -4.28 15.10
N ALA A 47 -6.62 -5.13 14.99
CA ALA A 47 -8.01 -4.69 14.94
C ALA A 47 -8.42 -3.93 16.22
N THR A 48 -7.91 -4.33 17.39
CA THR A 48 -8.12 -3.57 18.63
C THR A 48 -7.40 -2.22 18.61
N ARG A 49 -6.20 -2.16 18.01
CA ARG A 49 -5.42 -0.92 17.91
C ARG A 49 -5.96 0.05 16.86
N PHE A 50 -6.53 -0.47 15.79
CA PHE A 50 -7.03 0.28 14.65
C PHE A 50 -8.50 -0.07 14.34
N PRO A 51 -9.45 0.24 15.24
CA PRO A 51 -10.85 -0.23 15.12
C PRO A 51 -11.62 0.37 13.95
N ALA A 52 -11.13 1.47 13.37
CA ALA A 52 -11.74 2.13 12.21
C ALA A 52 -11.17 1.68 10.86
N GLU A 53 -10.35 0.61 10.84
CA GLU A 53 -9.86 0.07 9.58
C GLU A 53 -10.96 -0.67 8.84
N ASP A 54 -11.01 -0.42 7.54
CA ASP A 54 -11.84 -1.17 6.62
C ASP A 54 -10.98 -1.82 5.52
N LEU A 55 -10.92 -3.15 5.55
CA LEU A 55 -10.22 -3.97 4.56
C LEU A 55 -11.17 -4.51 3.49
N THR A 56 -12.45 -4.14 3.52
CA THR A 56 -13.43 -4.56 2.51
C THR A 56 -13.12 -3.92 1.17
N GLY A 57 -13.49 -4.59 0.08
CA GLY A 57 -13.22 -4.10 -1.28
C GLY A 57 -11.76 -4.19 -1.74
N LEU A 58 -10.79 -4.45 -0.86
CA LEU A 58 -9.45 -4.82 -1.29
C LEU A 58 -9.49 -6.16 -2.04
N THR A 59 -8.70 -6.29 -3.11
CA THR A 59 -8.57 -7.60 -3.76
C THR A 59 -8.02 -8.63 -2.75
N PRO A 60 -8.39 -9.93 -2.87
CA PRO A 60 -7.89 -10.95 -1.96
C PRO A 60 -6.36 -10.99 -1.86
N ALA A 61 -5.67 -10.74 -2.98
CA ALA A 61 -4.21 -10.70 -3.03
C ALA A 61 -3.64 -9.48 -2.29
N THR A 62 -4.22 -8.29 -2.48
CA THR A 62 -3.81 -7.06 -1.78
C THR A 62 -4.00 -7.20 -0.28
N ARG A 63 -5.16 -7.71 0.14
CA ARG A 63 -5.47 -7.94 1.55
C ARG A 63 -4.50 -8.93 2.18
N ALA A 64 -4.26 -10.07 1.52
CA ALA A 64 -3.33 -11.08 2.03
C ALA A 64 -1.89 -10.55 2.14
N ALA A 65 -1.44 -9.77 1.16
CA ALA A 65 -0.12 -9.12 1.16
C ALA A 65 0.00 -8.13 2.33
N PHE A 66 -1.00 -7.28 2.54
CA PHE A 66 -1.03 -6.32 3.63
C PHE A 66 -1.04 -6.99 5.00
N GLU A 67 -1.92 -7.98 5.20
CA GLU A 67 -2.00 -8.74 6.45
C GLU A 67 -0.71 -9.50 6.74
N ALA A 68 -0.03 -10.05 5.74
CA ALA A 68 1.27 -10.72 5.89
C ALA A 68 2.37 -9.71 6.24
N ALA A 69 2.42 -8.55 5.57
CA ALA A 69 3.40 -7.51 5.84
C ALA A 69 3.29 -6.98 7.27
N ARG A 70 2.08 -6.63 7.73
CA ARG A 70 1.88 -6.11 9.09
C ARG A 70 2.12 -7.16 10.18
N ALA A 71 1.84 -8.44 9.89
CA ALA A 71 2.19 -9.52 10.80
C ALA A 71 3.71 -9.68 10.92
N GLN A 72 4.45 -9.63 9.80
CA GLN A 72 5.91 -9.64 9.83
C GLN A 72 6.48 -8.43 10.59
N ALA A 73 5.96 -7.22 10.34
CA ALA A 73 6.39 -6.00 11.00
C ALA A 73 6.24 -6.10 12.53
N LEU A 74 5.07 -6.54 13.00
CA LEU A 74 4.79 -6.68 14.42
C LEU A 74 5.69 -7.75 15.08
N TRP A 75 5.75 -8.97 14.51
CA TRP A 75 6.45 -10.08 15.16
C TRP A 75 7.96 -9.98 15.09
N ARG A 76 8.52 -9.37 14.05
CA ARG A 76 9.96 -9.25 13.88
C ARG A 76 10.55 -8.00 14.49
N ASP A 77 9.87 -6.85 14.29
CA ASP A 77 10.44 -5.53 14.57
C ASP A 77 9.61 -4.73 15.59
N GLY A 78 8.46 -5.26 16.05
CA GLY A 78 7.54 -4.55 16.94
C GLY A 78 6.80 -3.40 16.26
N GLU A 79 6.91 -3.26 14.93
CA GLU A 79 6.35 -2.14 14.19
C GLU A 79 4.86 -2.34 13.89
N LEU A 80 4.09 -1.26 14.04
CA LEU A 80 2.66 -1.25 13.78
C LEU A 80 2.38 -0.67 12.40
N ILE A 81 1.60 -1.40 11.61
CA ILE A 81 1.11 -0.91 10.31
C ILE A 81 -0.41 -0.99 10.32
N GLY A 82 -1.04 0.17 10.28
CA GLY A 82 -2.48 0.33 10.17
C GLY A 82 -2.88 0.92 8.84
N LEU A 83 -4.13 0.71 8.46
CA LEU A 83 -4.73 1.27 7.26
C LEU A 83 -5.46 2.57 7.59
N THR A 84 -5.27 3.61 6.77
CA THR A 84 -6.05 4.84 6.80
C THR A 84 -7.16 4.80 5.75
N SER A 85 -6.83 4.31 4.55
CA SER A 85 -7.77 4.17 3.43
C SER A 85 -7.33 2.99 2.56
N GLY A 86 -8.27 2.11 2.26
CA GLY A 86 -8.11 0.98 1.34
C GLY A 86 -8.91 1.20 0.05
N HIS A 87 -9.88 0.31 -0.20
CA HIS A 87 -10.77 0.44 -1.34
C HIS A 87 -11.68 1.68 -1.19
N ARG A 88 -11.99 2.30 -2.33
CA ARG A 88 -13.00 3.37 -2.47
C ARG A 88 -13.90 3.04 -3.64
N THR A 89 -15.19 3.33 -3.52
CA THR A 89 -16.09 3.21 -4.67
C THR A 89 -15.75 4.24 -5.75
N ALA A 90 -16.20 3.99 -6.98
CA ALA A 90 -16.00 4.94 -8.08
C ALA A 90 -16.67 6.29 -7.78
N GLU A 91 -17.82 6.28 -7.11
CA GLU A 91 -18.56 7.48 -6.71
C GLU A 91 -17.82 8.28 -5.65
N GLU A 92 -17.24 7.62 -4.65
CA GLU A 92 -16.43 8.28 -3.63
C GLU A 92 -15.19 8.91 -4.25
N GLN A 93 -14.51 8.18 -5.12
CA GLN A 93 -13.33 8.68 -5.82
C GLN A 93 -13.68 9.85 -6.75
N ALA A 94 -14.84 9.81 -7.44
CA ALA A 94 -15.29 10.92 -8.27
C ALA A 94 -15.56 12.19 -7.44
N ARG A 95 -16.16 12.04 -6.25
CA ARG A 95 -16.37 13.18 -5.32
C ARG A 95 -15.05 13.77 -4.85
N LEU A 96 -14.09 12.92 -4.46
CA LEU A 96 -12.74 13.36 -4.05
C LEU A 96 -12.02 14.08 -5.18
N PHE A 97 -12.10 13.57 -6.40
CA PHE A 97 -11.49 14.21 -7.56
C PHE A 97 -12.14 15.56 -7.88
N ALA A 98 -13.48 15.64 -7.89
CA ALA A 98 -14.19 16.90 -8.10
C ALA A 98 -13.85 17.94 -7.02
N GLU A 99 -13.70 17.53 -5.76
CA GLU A 99 -13.24 18.41 -4.67
C GLU A 99 -11.82 18.90 -4.92
N ALA A 100 -10.91 17.97 -5.29
CA ALA A 100 -9.53 18.34 -5.62
C ALA A 100 -9.45 19.32 -6.79
N VAL A 101 -10.30 19.17 -7.83
CA VAL A 101 -10.39 20.13 -8.96
C VAL A 101 -10.85 21.50 -8.49
N ARG A 102 -11.88 21.56 -7.61
CA ARG A 102 -12.34 22.85 -7.06
C ARG A 102 -11.25 23.56 -6.25
N CYS A 103 -10.50 22.80 -5.45
CA CYS A 103 -9.43 23.36 -4.62
C CYS A 103 -8.18 23.74 -5.44
N ALA A 104 -7.82 22.97 -6.45
CA ALA A 104 -6.62 23.18 -7.26
C ALA A 104 -6.83 24.09 -8.47
N GLY A 105 -8.10 24.36 -8.86
CA GLY A 105 -8.48 25.24 -9.97
C GLY A 105 -8.46 24.55 -11.35
N SER A 106 -7.90 23.34 -11.47
CA SER A 106 -7.95 22.58 -12.72
C SER A 106 -7.85 21.06 -12.49
N PRO A 107 -8.35 20.23 -13.43
CA PRO A 107 -8.17 18.77 -13.36
C PRO A 107 -6.70 18.34 -13.35
N GLU A 108 -5.84 19.01 -14.11
CA GLU A 108 -4.41 18.73 -14.20
C GLU A 108 -3.71 18.96 -12.85
N ALA A 109 -4.02 20.09 -12.20
CA ALA A 109 -3.48 20.40 -10.87
C ALA A 109 -4.01 19.44 -9.80
N ALA A 110 -5.28 19.04 -9.90
CA ALA A 110 -5.88 18.03 -9.00
C ALA A 110 -5.16 16.68 -9.07
N ARG A 111 -4.75 16.26 -10.27
CA ARG A 111 -4.05 14.98 -10.51
C ARG A 111 -2.69 14.88 -9.80
N LEU A 112 -2.13 15.96 -9.32
CA LEU A 112 -0.92 15.91 -8.48
C LEU A 112 -1.15 15.18 -7.16
N ARG A 113 -2.43 14.99 -6.74
CA ARG A 113 -2.80 14.37 -5.47
C ARG A 113 -3.92 13.34 -5.58
N VAL A 114 -4.88 13.54 -6.49
CA VAL A 114 -6.06 12.69 -6.60
C VAL A 114 -6.27 12.34 -8.07
N LEU A 115 -6.36 11.05 -8.37
CA LEU A 115 -6.67 10.55 -9.70
C LEU A 115 -8.19 10.40 -9.90
N PRO A 116 -8.69 10.53 -11.14
CA PRO A 116 -10.07 10.21 -11.46
C PRO A 116 -10.34 8.70 -11.24
N PRO A 117 -11.62 8.28 -11.09
CA PRO A 117 -11.97 6.92 -10.72
C PRO A 117 -11.36 5.82 -11.58
N HIS A 118 -11.32 6.01 -12.90
CA HIS A 118 -10.82 5.00 -13.85
C HIS A 118 -9.29 4.81 -13.81
N GLU A 119 -8.56 5.70 -13.13
CA GLU A 119 -7.11 5.61 -12.95
C GLU A 119 -6.72 5.25 -11.51
N SER A 120 -7.66 5.38 -10.57
CA SER A 120 -7.38 5.18 -9.14
C SER A 120 -7.17 3.73 -8.78
N ARG A 121 -6.05 3.41 -8.17
CA ARG A 121 -5.75 2.08 -7.63
C ARG A 121 -6.55 1.75 -6.37
N HIS A 122 -7.08 2.76 -5.68
CA HIS A 122 -8.04 2.54 -4.61
C HIS A 122 -9.35 1.97 -5.13
N VAL A 123 -9.85 2.45 -6.27
CA VAL A 123 -11.06 1.91 -6.91
C VAL A 123 -10.83 0.47 -7.41
N ALA A 124 -9.60 0.16 -7.83
CA ALA A 124 -9.23 -1.20 -8.21
C ALA A 124 -9.01 -2.14 -7.00
N GLY A 125 -9.06 -1.65 -5.76
CA GLY A 125 -8.78 -2.42 -4.54
C GLY A 125 -7.33 -2.89 -4.42
N THR A 126 -6.39 -2.19 -5.07
CA THR A 126 -4.96 -2.55 -5.09
C THR A 126 -4.06 -1.50 -4.43
N ALA A 127 -4.63 -0.43 -3.85
CA ALA A 127 -3.90 0.60 -3.13
C ALA A 127 -4.25 0.62 -1.64
N LEU A 128 -3.29 1.07 -0.85
CA LEU A 128 -3.31 1.16 0.60
C LEU A 128 -2.69 2.47 1.05
N ASP A 129 -3.44 3.29 1.76
CA ASP A 129 -2.88 4.42 2.51
C ASP A 129 -2.65 3.99 3.95
N VAL A 130 -1.41 4.02 4.40
CA VAL A 130 -1.02 3.43 5.69
C VAL A 130 -0.61 4.47 6.74
N ARG A 131 -0.63 4.04 8.00
CA ARG A 131 -0.21 4.81 9.18
C ARG A 131 0.41 3.86 10.23
N PRO A 132 1.18 4.36 11.19
CA PRO A 132 1.83 5.67 11.23
C PRO A 132 2.98 5.77 10.22
N ALA A 133 3.71 6.88 10.21
CA ALA A 133 4.84 7.08 9.29
C ALA A 133 5.95 6.05 9.50
N GLU A 134 6.12 5.52 10.72
CA GLU A 134 7.05 4.44 11.08
C GLU A 134 6.69 3.16 10.32
N GLY A 135 5.41 2.77 10.33
CA GLY A 135 4.91 1.63 9.58
C GLY A 135 5.08 1.78 8.06
N ALA A 136 4.88 3.00 7.54
CA ALA A 136 5.15 3.29 6.13
C ALA A 136 6.64 3.15 5.78
N ARG A 137 7.55 3.63 6.65
CA ARG A 137 9.01 3.43 6.46
C ARG A 137 9.40 1.96 6.50
N TRP A 138 8.75 1.17 7.36
CA TRP A 138 8.94 -0.27 7.37
C TRP A 138 8.52 -0.90 6.03
N LEU A 139 7.35 -0.54 5.50
CA LEU A 139 6.88 -1.00 4.18
C LEU A 139 7.79 -0.53 3.05
N GLU A 140 8.32 0.68 3.09
CA GLU A 140 9.27 1.17 2.09
C GLU A 140 10.54 0.30 2.03
N THR A 141 10.98 -0.19 3.19
CA THR A 141 12.17 -1.04 3.32
C THR A 141 11.91 -2.51 2.98
N TYR A 142 10.78 -3.04 3.45
CA TYR A 142 10.53 -4.50 3.43
C TYR A 142 9.30 -4.90 2.61
N GLY A 143 8.42 -3.97 2.24
CA GLY A 143 7.15 -4.23 1.56
C GLY A 143 7.28 -4.94 0.22
N ALA A 144 8.40 -4.76 -0.48
CA ALA A 144 8.66 -5.45 -1.74
C ALA A 144 8.58 -6.98 -1.65
N ARG A 145 8.86 -7.58 -0.48
CA ARG A 145 8.71 -9.02 -0.22
C ARG A 145 7.26 -9.48 -0.23
N HIS A 146 6.36 -8.54 -0.06
CA HIS A 146 4.91 -8.71 -0.08
C HIS A 146 4.27 -8.09 -1.32
N HIS A 147 5.08 -7.69 -2.32
CA HIS A 147 4.63 -6.97 -3.52
C HIS A 147 3.93 -5.63 -3.21
N LEU A 148 4.21 -5.03 -2.05
CA LEU A 148 3.74 -3.72 -1.66
C LEU A 148 4.84 -2.70 -1.92
N HIS A 149 4.53 -1.73 -2.78
CA HIS A 149 5.51 -0.74 -3.23
C HIS A 149 4.98 0.68 -3.05
N ARG A 150 5.79 1.55 -2.48
CA ARG A 150 5.54 2.99 -2.54
C ARG A 150 5.78 3.45 -3.97
N VAL A 151 4.78 4.06 -4.59
CA VAL A 151 4.79 4.40 -6.03
C VAL A 151 4.90 5.91 -6.30
N TYR A 152 4.66 6.76 -5.30
CA TYR A 152 4.75 8.22 -5.43
C TYR A 152 5.70 8.84 -4.42
N ASP A 153 6.50 9.84 -4.87
CA ASP A 153 7.44 10.54 -4.01
C ASP A 153 6.75 11.50 -3.04
N ASN A 154 5.67 12.14 -3.48
CA ASN A 154 4.91 13.10 -2.68
C ASN A 154 3.93 12.47 -1.68
N GLU A 155 3.78 11.13 -1.69
CA GLU A 155 2.85 10.40 -0.83
C GLU A 155 3.59 9.29 -0.06
N TRP A 156 4.12 9.62 1.12
CA TRP A 156 4.85 8.65 1.95
C TRP A 156 3.97 7.52 2.49
N TRP A 157 2.65 7.72 2.53
CA TRP A 157 1.65 6.79 3.04
C TRP A 157 1.07 5.84 1.99
N HIS A 158 1.21 6.14 0.68
CA HIS A 158 0.56 5.42 -0.40
C HIS A 158 1.41 4.26 -0.91
N PHE A 159 0.84 3.05 -0.82
CA PHE A 159 1.44 1.81 -1.31
C PHE A 159 0.50 1.08 -2.24
N GLU A 160 1.05 0.45 -3.26
CA GLU A 160 0.27 -0.36 -4.20
C GLU A 160 0.76 -1.81 -4.21
N TYR A 161 -0.20 -2.74 -4.30
CA TYR A 161 0.09 -4.15 -4.57
C TYR A 161 0.42 -4.31 -6.05
N ARG A 162 1.66 -4.64 -6.34
CA ARG A 162 2.20 -4.83 -7.69
C ARG A 162 3.01 -6.11 -7.73
N PRO A 163 2.39 -7.27 -8.10
CA PRO A 163 3.14 -8.52 -8.29
C PRO A 163 4.05 -8.39 -9.51
N GLY A 164 5.22 -9.03 -9.44
CA GLY A 164 6.21 -9.02 -10.50
C GLY A 164 7.31 -7.97 -10.31
N ARG A 165 7.71 -7.30 -11.39
CA ARG A 165 8.80 -6.31 -11.33
C ARG A 165 8.39 -5.10 -10.48
N ARG A 166 9.34 -4.62 -9.66
CA ARG A 166 9.15 -3.39 -8.88
C ARG A 166 8.78 -2.24 -9.83
N PRO A 167 7.67 -1.50 -9.55
CA PRO A 167 7.29 -0.35 -10.36
C PRO A 167 8.32 0.77 -10.24
N GLU A 168 8.44 1.57 -11.30
CA GLU A 168 9.14 2.85 -11.22
C GLU A 168 8.38 3.78 -10.29
N ARG A 169 9.13 4.54 -9.50
CA ARG A 169 8.57 5.53 -8.58
C ARG A 169 8.37 6.85 -9.32
N LEU A 170 7.17 7.37 -9.25
CA LEU A 170 6.77 8.61 -9.90
C LEU A 170 6.79 9.77 -8.89
N PRO A 171 7.02 11.02 -9.33
CA PRO A 171 7.02 12.17 -8.42
C PRO A 171 5.64 12.41 -7.78
N HIS A 172 4.54 12.11 -8.49
CA HIS A 172 3.15 12.27 -8.01
C HIS A 172 2.18 11.42 -8.84
N PRO A 173 0.92 11.21 -8.39
CA PRO A 173 -0.06 10.36 -9.06
C PRO A 173 -0.33 10.72 -10.53
N GLY A 174 -0.36 12.00 -10.87
CA GLY A 174 -0.59 12.47 -12.25
C GLY A 174 0.63 12.43 -13.16
N ALA A 175 1.79 11.96 -12.69
CA ALA A 175 2.96 11.80 -13.55
C ALA A 175 2.75 10.61 -14.47
N SER A 176 2.77 10.85 -15.77
CA SER A 176 2.70 9.78 -16.77
C SER A 176 4.02 9.00 -16.77
N THR A 177 3.96 7.67 -16.69
CA THR A 177 5.11 6.85 -17.07
C THR A 177 5.34 7.09 -18.57
N PRO A 178 6.53 7.52 -19.01
CA PRO A 178 6.78 7.67 -20.44
C PRO A 178 6.51 6.32 -21.12
N PRO A 179 5.88 6.32 -22.30
CA PRO A 179 5.61 5.08 -23.01
C PRO A 179 6.94 4.35 -23.21
N THR A 180 7.00 3.09 -22.80
CA THR A 180 8.16 2.24 -23.08
C THR A 180 8.35 2.21 -24.57
N VAL A 181 9.35 2.91 -25.09
CA VAL A 181 9.73 2.84 -26.49
C VAL A 181 10.21 1.43 -26.74
N VAL A 182 9.33 0.56 -27.22
CA VAL A 182 9.71 -0.75 -27.73
C VAL A 182 10.54 -0.44 -28.99
N PRO A 183 11.84 -0.72 -29.02
CA PRO A 183 12.64 -0.48 -30.21
C PRO A 183 12.01 -1.30 -31.36
N ALA A 184 11.68 -0.61 -32.46
CA ALA A 184 11.16 -1.23 -33.65
C ALA A 184 12.13 -2.37 -34.06
N ARG A 185 11.62 -3.59 -34.19
CA ARG A 185 12.43 -4.70 -34.73
C ARG A 185 12.96 -4.27 -36.09
N PRO A 186 14.28 -4.35 -36.33
CA PRO A 186 14.81 -4.06 -37.65
C PRO A 186 14.14 -4.97 -38.65
N SER A 187 13.47 -4.39 -39.67
CA SER A 187 12.89 -5.11 -40.79
C SER A 187 13.97 -5.95 -41.45
N ARG A 188 13.79 -7.27 -41.44
CA ARG A 188 14.63 -8.16 -42.22
C ARG A 188 14.48 -7.75 -43.69
N LEU A 189 15.50 -7.15 -44.26
CA LEU A 189 15.64 -7.01 -45.70
C LEU A 189 15.66 -8.41 -46.30
N VAL A 190 14.55 -8.79 -46.96
CA VAL A 190 14.50 -9.96 -47.81
C VAL A 190 15.39 -9.65 -49.00
N ARG A 191 16.58 -10.25 -49.05
CA ARG A 191 17.39 -10.27 -50.29
C ARG A 191 16.65 -11.15 -51.31
N LEU A 192 16.06 -10.50 -52.30
CA LEU A 192 15.67 -11.15 -53.50
C LEU A 192 16.97 -11.59 -54.20
N THR A 193 17.27 -12.88 -54.16
CA THR A 193 18.32 -13.47 -55.01
C THR A 193 17.72 -13.64 -56.38
N ASP A 194 18.18 -12.81 -57.29
CA ASP A 194 17.97 -12.91 -58.72
C ASP A 194 18.61 -14.23 -59.22
N ARG A 195 17.79 -15.12 -59.76
CA ARG A 195 18.27 -16.30 -60.51
C ARG A 195 18.29 -15.95 -61.99
N ARG A 196 19.46 -15.91 -62.57
CA ARG A 196 19.70 -16.23 -63.99
C ARG A 196 20.38 -17.57 -64.11
#